data_a81380b004069e1d6c01a5ac5fae8f28
#
_entry.id   a81380b004069e1d6c01a5ac5fae8f28
#
_cell.length_a   1.000
_cell.length_b   1.000
_cell.length_c   1.000
_cell.angle_alpha   90.00
_cell.angle_beta   90.00
_cell.angle_gamma   90.00
#
_symmetry.space_group_name_H-M   'P 1'
#
loop_
_entity.id
_entity.type
_entity.pdbx_description
1 polymer ?
#
loop_
_entity_poly.entity_id
_entity_poly.type
_entity_poly.pdbx_seq_one_letter_code
_entity_poly.pdbx_strand_id
1 'polypeptide(L)'
;MQTMSIAVVGGGLAGCECALHLARAGHSVTLFEQKPAHRSAAHISDHLAELVCSNSLRSDELTSGVGLLKAEMRALGSDFMELADAHRVPAGKALAVDREAFARAMTERVSAQANLTLVQHQVESLDDPVLAPFYGEGRAVVLAAGPMASDGISASLAETLSAKHCYFYDAIAPIVWTHSLNMDVVFRASRYGQENGEGEGEGDYLNCPMSRDEYDIFYAALLEAQKVSAHEFEQEKHFEGCMPIEALAERGPRTLTFGPLKPVGFVDPRTGRRPWAILQLRAENANSETCNLVGCQTKLTQGEQARVFRLVPGLEHAEFARFGSMH
;
A
#
# COMPACT_ATOMS: atom_id res chain seq x y z
N MET A 1 6.84 27.40 24.46
CA MET A 1 7.53 27.26 23.16
C MET A 1 7.06 28.39 22.25
N GLN A 2 7.94 28.95 21.42
CA GLN A 2 7.54 29.97 20.45
C GLN A 2 6.67 29.31 19.37
N THR A 3 5.54 29.91 19.05
CA THR A 3 4.66 29.44 17.96
C THR A 3 5.34 29.69 16.61
N MET A 4 5.47 28.63 15.79
CA MET A 4 6.02 28.71 14.44
C MET A 4 4.90 28.71 13.40
N SER A 5 5.18 29.24 12.21
CA SER A 5 4.35 29.08 11.02
C SER A 5 5.00 28.06 10.10
N ILE A 6 4.33 26.95 9.85
CA ILE A 6 4.91 25.76 9.18
C ILE A 6 4.07 25.37 7.98
N ALA A 7 4.71 25.24 6.82
CA ALA A 7 4.14 24.61 5.66
C ALA A 7 4.49 23.10 5.64
N VAL A 8 3.51 22.25 5.38
CA VAL A 8 3.72 20.83 5.09
C VAL A 8 3.23 20.59 3.66
N VAL A 9 4.09 20.06 2.81
CA VAL A 9 3.79 19.80 1.39
C VAL A 9 3.54 18.30 1.18
N GLY A 10 2.31 17.96 0.82
CA GLY A 10 1.83 16.60 0.60
C GLY A 10 0.92 16.09 1.71
N GLY A 11 -0.33 15.81 1.37
CA GLY A 11 -1.37 15.27 2.27
C GLY A 11 -1.40 13.74 2.32
N GLY A 12 -0.25 13.08 2.10
CA GLY A 12 -0.09 11.65 2.29
C GLY A 12 0.01 11.25 3.78
N LEU A 13 0.33 9.99 4.05
CA LEU A 13 0.43 9.44 5.42
C LEU A 13 1.38 10.27 6.30
N ALA A 14 2.60 10.52 5.81
CA ALA A 14 3.62 11.24 6.57
C ALA A 14 3.26 12.72 6.76
N GLY A 15 2.69 13.37 5.74
CA GLY A 15 2.33 14.78 5.82
C GLY A 15 1.16 15.04 6.75
N CYS A 16 0.13 14.19 6.74
CA CYS A 16 -0.99 14.27 7.67
C CYS A 16 -0.53 14.10 9.12
N GLU A 17 0.26 13.07 9.41
CA GLU A 17 0.80 12.83 10.75
C GLU A 17 1.66 14.01 11.23
N CYS A 18 2.57 14.51 10.38
CA CYS A 18 3.42 15.65 10.68
C CYS A 18 2.57 16.89 10.96
N ALA A 19 1.61 17.22 10.10
CA ALA A 19 0.77 18.39 10.24
C ALA A 19 -0.08 18.38 11.52
N LEU A 20 -0.70 17.23 11.83
CA LEU A 20 -1.49 17.04 13.05
C LEU A 20 -0.62 17.16 14.30
N HIS A 21 0.53 16.52 14.31
CA HIS A 21 1.47 16.58 15.44
C HIS A 21 1.94 18.01 15.72
N LEU A 22 2.34 18.74 14.67
CA LEU A 22 2.79 20.13 14.78
C LEU A 22 1.66 21.08 15.24
N ALA A 23 0.46 20.90 14.71
CA ALA A 23 -0.70 21.70 15.11
C ALA A 23 -1.08 21.47 16.58
N ARG A 24 -1.05 20.22 17.06
CA ARG A 24 -1.26 19.90 18.49
C ARG A 24 -0.16 20.45 19.40
N ALA A 25 1.06 20.59 18.90
CA ALA A 25 2.14 21.25 19.61
C ALA A 25 1.96 22.78 19.70
N GLY A 26 0.90 23.34 19.11
CA GLY A 26 0.55 24.76 19.18
C GLY A 26 1.15 25.61 18.05
N HIS A 27 1.66 24.98 16.99
CA HIS A 27 2.15 25.69 15.81
C HIS A 27 1.00 26.00 14.85
N SER A 28 1.14 27.05 14.02
CA SER A 28 0.24 27.34 12.90
C SER A 28 0.72 26.55 11.68
N VAL A 29 -0.09 25.61 11.20
CA VAL A 29 0.29 24.70 10.12
C VAL A 29 -0.56 24.92 8.88
N THR A 30 0.06 24.97 7.71
CA THR A 30 -0.62 24.92 6.42
C THR A 30 -0.19 23.63 5.70
N LEU A 31 -1.16 22.75 5.43
CA LEU A 31 -0.95 21.53 4.67
C LEU A 31 -1.36 21.77 3.21
N PHE A 32 -0.41 21.65 2.31
CA PHE A 32 -0.64 21.74 0.86
C PHE A 32 -0.87 20.35 0.27
N GLU A 33 -1.98 20.16 -0.43
CA GLU A 33 -2.32 18.92 -1.11
C GLU A 33 -2.79 19.19 -2.53
N GLN A 34 -2.27 18.45 -3.49
CA GLN A 34 -2.59 18.64 -4.91
C GLN A 34 -3.98 18.12 -5.31
N LYS A 35 -4.53 17.14 -4.56
CA LYS A 35 -5.88 16.61 -4.81
C LYS A 35 -6.96 17.61 -4.38
N PRO A 36 -8.13 17.60 -5.02
CA PRO A 36 -8.55 16.75 -6.14
C PRO A 36 -8.12 17.26 -7.52
N ALA A 37 -7.54 18.45 -7.64
CA ALA A 37 -7.21 19.06 -8.93
C ALA A 37 -6.18 18.23 -9.72
N HIS A 38 -5.19 17.71 -9.02
CA HIS A 38 -4.13 16.88 -9.61
C HIS A 38 -4.03 15.56 -8.84
N ARG A 39 -4.08 14.43 -9.57
CA ARG A 39 -3.90 13.09 -9.01
C ARG A 39 -2.73 12.41 -9.71
N SER A 40 -1.89 11.71 -8.96
CA SER A 40 -0.94 10.79 -9.58
C SER A 40 -1.71 9.58 -10.15
N ALA A 41 -1.04 8.81 -11.00
CA ALA A 41 -1.63 7.62 -11.60
C ALA A 41 -2.06 6.54 -10.57
N ALA A 42 -1.51 6.59 -9.34
CA ALA A 42 -1.86 5.67 -8.25
C ALA A 42 -3.08 6.09 -7.44
N HIS A 43 -3.38 7.39 -7.37
CA HIS A 43 -4.48 7.91 -6.56
C HIS A 43 -5.82 7.80 -7.28
N ILE A 44 -6.84 7.31 -6.56
CA ILE A 44 -8.22 7.20 -7.04
C ILE A 44 -9.22 7.98 -6.18
N SER A 45 -8.84 8.29 -4.93
CA SER A 45 -9.67 9.00 -3.95
C SER A 45 -9.24 10.45 -3.79
N ASP A 46 -10.18 11.32 -3.39
CA ASP A 46 -9.90 12.70 -2.99
C ASP A 46 -9.47 12.82 -1.54
N HIS A 47 -9.60 11.75 -0.76
CA HIS A 47 -9.21 11.74 0.64
C HIS A 47 -7.70 11.85 0.82
N LEU A 48 -7.30 12.48 1.93
CA LEU A 48 -5.92 12.50 2.40
C LEU A 48 -5.47 11.11 2.85
N ALA A 49 -4.17 10.91 2.97
CA ALA A 49 -3.56 9.67 3.48
C ALA A 49 -4.03 8.40 2.76
N GLU A 50 -4.32 8.48 1.46
CA GLU A 50 -4.72 7.33 0.66
C GLU A 50 -3.60 6.30 0.59
N LEU A 51 -3.93 5.05 0.94
CA LEU A 51 -3.03 3.91 0.82
C LEU A 51 -3.06 3.38 -0.62
N VAL A 52 -2.09 3.74 -1.44
CA VAL A 52 -2.10 3.46 -2.88
C VAL A 52 -1.66 2.05 -3.24
N CYS A 53 -0.64 1.51 -2.58
CA CYS A 53 -0.04 0.21 -2.90
C CYS A 53 -0.78 -0.95 -2.22
N SER A 54 -0.94 -0.89 -0.91
CA SER A 54 -1.49 -1.96 -0.08
C SER A 54 -2.20 -1.36 1.13
N ASN A 55 -3.24 -2.02 1.62
CA ASN A 55 -3.88 -1.64 2.87
C ASN A 55 -3.15 -2.19 4.12
N SER A 56 -2.05 -2.92 3.93
CA SER A 56 -1.24 -3.45 5.03
C SER A 56 -0.13 -2.48 5.43
N LEU A 57 -0.04 -2.24 6.71
CA LEU A 57 1.03 -1.51 7.37
C LEU A 57 2.10 -2.46 7.93
N ARG A 58 2.21 -3.67 7.38
CA ARG A 58 3.15 -4.74 7.77
C ARG A 58 2.87 -5.30 9.19
N SER A 59 3.84 -6.08 9.71
CA SER A 59 3.72 -6.74 11.03
C SER A 59 3.44 -5.75 12.16
N ASP A 60 2.56 -6.14 13.09
CA ASP A 60 2.24 -5.42 14.32
C ASP A 60 2.86 -6.10 15.56
N GLU A 61 3.64 -7.17 15.37
CA GLU A 61 4.31 -7.89 16.46
C GLU A 61 5.50 -7.09 17.00
N LEU A 62 5.60 -6.92 18.31
CA LEU A 62 6.72 -6.24 18.98
C LEU A 62 8.09 -6.87 18.70
N THR A 63 8.11 -8.13 18.31
CA THR A 63 9.33 -8.87 17.94
C THR A 63 9.87 -8.51 16.56
N SER A 64 9.12 -7.73 15.78
CA SER A 64 9.53 -7.21 14.47
C SER A 64 9.88 -5.72 14.56
N GLY A 65 10.91 -5.28 13.83
CA GLY A 65 11.30 -3.85 13.83
C GLY A 65 10.17 -2.91 13.44
N VAL A 66 9.34 -3.31 12.46
CA VAL A 66 8.18 -2.49 12.04
C VAL A 66 7.04 -2.50 13.07
N GLY A 67 6.87 -3.56 13.83
CA GLY A 67 5.89 -3.62 14.92
C GLY A 67 6.36 -2.81 16.13
N LEU A 68 7.66 -2.87 16.46
CA LEU A 68 8.24 -2.03 17.51
C LEU A 68 8.08 -0.53 17.18
N LEU A 69 8.38 -0.12 15.95
CA LEU A 69 8.17 1.26 15.50
C LEU A 69 6.71 1.71 15.70
N LYS A 70 5.73 0.86 15.37
CA LYS A 70 4.31 1.19 15.59
C LYS A 70 3.97 1.36 17.07
N ALA A 71 4.54 0.51 17.92
CA ALA A 71 4.36 0.64 19.38
C ALA A 71 4.94 1.96 19.90
N GLU A 72 6.11 2.36 19.41
CA GLU A 72 6.72 3.66 19.73
C GLU A 72 5.85 4.83 19.22
N MET A 73 5.33 4.76 18.00
CA MET A 73 4.40 5.76 17.47
C MET A 73 3.13 5.87 18.33
N ARG A 74 2.54 4.74 18.75
CA ARG A 74 1.38 4.72 19.67
C ARG A 74 1.73 5.40 21.01
N ALA A 75 2.90 5.12 21.57
CA ALA A 75 3.37 5.73 22.82
C ALA A 75 3.59 7.23 22.68
N LEU A 76 3.93 7.72 21.49
CA LEU A 76 4.07 9.15 21.16
C LEU A 76 2.72 9.83 20.83
N GLY A 77 1.62 9.10 20.85
CA GLY A 77 0.28 9.64 20.57
C GLY A 77 0.04 9.97 19.09
N SER A 78 0.52 9.10 18.19
CA SER A 78 0.32 9.24 16.74
C SER A 78 -1.15 9.16 16.35
N ASP A 79 -1.68 10.16 15.63
CA ASP A 79 -3.02 10.15 15.04
C ASP A 79 -3.14 9.05 13.98
N PHE A 80 -2.09 8.86 13.20
CA PHE A 80 -2.03 7.79 12.22
C PHE A 80 -2.28 6.43 12.85
N MET A 81 -1.60 6.13 13.96
CA MET A 81 -1.76 4.84 14.64
C MET A 81 -3.12 4.68 15.30
N GLU A 82 -3.64 5.74 15.92
CA GLU A 82 -5.00 5.74 16.50
C GLU A 82 -6.05 5.40 15.44
N LEU A 83 -6.00 6.07 14.29
CA LEU A 83 -6.94 5.84 13.20
C LEU A 83 -6.72 4.48 12.52
N ALA A 84 -5.47 4.03 12.38
CA ALA A 84 -5.18 2.70 11.85
C ALA A 84 -5.74 1.59 12.73
N ASP A 85 -5.61 1.72 14.05
CA ASP A 85 -6.17 0.76 15.00
C ASP A 85 -7.70 0.77 15.01
N ALA A 86 -8.34 1.95 14.85
CA ALA A 86 -9.79 2.09 14.79
C ALA A 86 -10.42 1.51 13.52
N HIS A 87 -9.66 1.44 12.41
CA HIS A 87 -10.13 0.95 11.12
C HIS A 87 -9.46 -0.35 10.69
N ARG A 88 -9.08 -1.17 11.64
CA ARG A 88 -8.45 -2.47 11.44
C ARG A 88 -9.32 -3.44 10.66
N VAL A 89 -8.71 -4.20 9.76
CA VAL A 89 -9.29 -5.39 9.14
C VAL A 89 -8.44 -6.62 9.47
N PRO A 90 -9.01 -7.83 9.51
CA PRO A 90 -8.28 -9.05 9.81
C PRO A 90 -7.12 -9.29 8.84
N ALA A 91 -5.91 -9.49 9.36
CA ALA A 91 -4.69 -9.70 8.56
C ALA A 91 -3.60 -10.49 9.30
N GLY A 92 -3.95 -11.43 10.16
CA GLY A 92 -3.00 -12.21 10.95
C GLY A 92 -2.09 -11.31 11.80
N LYS A 93 -0.79 -11.48 11.66
CA LYS A 93 0.22 -10.69 12.38
C LYS A 93 0.45 -9.28 11.82
N ALA A 94 -0.18 -8.92 10.73
CA ALA A 94 -0.06 -7.60 10.14
C ALA A 94 -1.14 -6.65 10.67
N LEU A 95 -0.83 -5.36 10.75
CA LEU A 95 -1.83 -4.33 10.83
C LEU A 95 -2.29 -4.02 9.39
N ALA A 96 -3.52 -4.34 9.06
CA ALA A 96 -4.16 -3.89 7.84
C ALA A 96 -5.41 -3.08 8.18
N VAL A 97 -5.80 -2.17 7.30
CA VAL A 97 -6.89 -1.24 7.54
C VAL A 97 -7.91 -1.26 6.41
N ASP A 98 -9.15 -0.92 6.72
CA ASP A 98 -10.13 -0.50 5.71
C ASP A 98 -9.61 0.78 5.07
N ARG A 99 -9.18 0.66 3.82
CA ARG A 99 -8.44 1.71 3.10
C ARG A 99 -9.23 3.01 2.97
N GLU A 100 -10.51 2.89 2.63
CA GLU A 100 -11.37 4.05 2.41
C GLU A 100 -11.80 4.69 3.72
N ALA A 101 -12.21 3.88 4.70
CA ALA A 101 -12.61 4.37 6.01
C ALA A 101 -11.46 5.07 6.73
N PHE A 102 -10.25 4.52 6.65
CA PHE A 102 -9.04 5.13 7.19
C PHE A 102 -8.73 6.48 6.54
N ALA A 103 -8.73 6.55 5.19
CA ALA A 103 -8.41 7.79 4.47
C ALA A 103 -9.46 8.89 4.75
N ARG A 104 -10.73 8.52 4.81
CA ARG A 104 -11.82 9.43 5.20
C ARG A 104 -11.63 9.96 6.62
N ALA A 105 -11.39 9.07 7.59
CA ALA A 105 -11.18 9.46 8.99
C ALA A 105 -9.95 10.37 9.17
N MET A 106 -8.86 10.12 8.44
CA MET A 106 -7.70 11.00 8.43
C MET A 106 -8.04 12.38 7.86
N THR A 107 -8.81 12.44 6.77
CA THR A 107 -9.27 13.70 6.17
C THR A 107 -10.13 14.51 7.13
N GLU A 108 -11.06 13.85 7.82
CA GLU A 108 -11.90 14.47 8.85
C GLU A 108 -11.07 14.99 10.03
N ARG A 109 -10.10 14.20 10.50
CA ARG A 109 -9.18 14.58 11.60
C ARG A 109 -8.37 15.82 11.24
N VAL A 110 -7.79 15.88 10.05
CA VAL A 110 -7.04 17.03 9.54
C VAL A 110 -7.95 18.26 9.43
N SER A 111 -9.15 18.10 8.88
CA SER A 111 -10.10 19.19 8.68
C SER A 111 -10.66 19.78 10.00
N ALA A 112 -10.74 18.96 11.04
CA ALA A 112 -11.21 19.37 12.37
C ALA A 112 -10.14 20.05 13.23
N GLN A 113 -8.86 19.99 12.85
CA GLN A 113 -7.75 20.50 13.66
C GLN A 113 -7.66 22.02 13.58
N ALA A 114 -7.84 22.71 14.70
CA ALA A 114 -8.02 24.17 14.77
C ALA A 114 -6.83 25.00 14.23
N ASN A 115 -5.58 24.53 14.44
CA ASN A 115 -4.36 25.24 14.02
C ASN A 115 -3.82 24.77 12.68
N LEU A 116 -4.62 24.00 11.92
CA LEU A 116 -4.23 23.42 10.66
C LEU A 116 -5.16 23.91 9.54
N THR A 117 -4.56 24.45 8.49
CA THR A 117 -5.28 24.89 7.29
C THR A 117 -4.90 23.98 6.13
N LEU A 118 -5.90 23.33 5.52
CA LEU A 118 -5.70 22.54 4.29
C LEU A 118 -5.85 23.47 3.07
N VAL A 119 -4.83 23.52 2.22
CA VAL A 119 -4.80 24.29 0.97
C VAL A 119 -4.65 23.33 -0.21
N GLN A 120 -5.62 23.35 -1.10
CA GLN A 120 -5.58 22.58 -2.35
C GLN A 120 -4.67 23.30 -3.35
N HIS A 121 -3.41 22.90 -3.41
CA HIS A 121 -2.42 23.46 -4.32
C HIS A 121 -1.32 22.43 -4.58
N GLN A 122 -0.96 22.25 -5.85
CA GLN A 122 0.20 21.48 -6.25
C GLN A 122 1.44 22.35 -6.18
N VAL A 123 2.32 22.07 -5.23
CA VAL A 123 3.61 22.74 -5.11
C VAL A 123 4.57 22.16 -6.15
N GLU A 124 5.03 22.99 -7.09
CA GLU A 124 5.87 22.57 -8.21
C GLU A 124 7.37 22.77 -7.98
N SER A 125 7.75 23.59 -7.00
CA SER A 125 9.16 23.84 -6.67
C SER A 125 9.32 24.32 -5.23
N LEU A 126 10.56 24.30 -4.73
CA LEU A 126 10.89 24.92 -3.45
C LEU A 126 10.74 26.45 -3.48
N ASP A 127 10.80 27.07 -4.66
CA ASP A 127 10.61 28.50 -4.86
C ASP A 127 9.16 28.86 -5.22
N ASP A 128 8.21 27.93 -5.09
CA ASP A 128 6.81 28.21 -5.32
C ASP A 128 6.35 29.40 -4.45
N PRO A 129 5.71 30.43 -5.04
CA PRO A 129 5.30 31.63 -4.30
C PRO A 129 4.44 31.36 -3.08
N VAL A 130 3.68 30.26 -3.04
CA VAL A 130 2.85 29.88 -1.87
C VAL A 130 3.71 29.51 -0.66
N LEU A 131 4.95 29.11 -0.85
CA LEU A 131 5.88 28.76 0.21
C LEU A 131 6.65 29.98 0.77
N ALA A 132 6.69 31.09 0.03
CA ALA A 132 7.43 32.30 0.44
C ALA A 132 7.08 32.79 1.87
N PRO A 133 5.81 32.72 2.34
CA PRO A 133 5.47 33.10 3.72
C PRO A 133 6.06 32.20 4.80
N PHE A 134 6.61 31.02 4.44
CA PHE A 134 7.09 30.01 5.37
C PHE A 134 8.61 29.89 5.43
N TYR A 135 9.34 30.82 4.82
CA TYR A 135 10.79 30.94 4.93
C TYR A 135 11.17 32.05 5.93
N GLY A 136 12.25 31.82 6.67
CA GLY A 136 12.80 32.77 7.63
C GLY A 136 12.68 32.37 9.10
N GLU A 137 13.00 33.27 10.01
CA GLU A 137 13.00 32.98 11.45
C GLU A 137 11.58 32.65 11.97
N GLY A 138 11.48 31.63 12.81
CA GLY A 138 10.20 31.15 13.34
C GLY A 138 9.29 30.49 12.31
N ARG A 139 9.82 30.04 11.18
CA ARG A 139 9.10 29.42 10.05
C ARG A 139 9.82 28.18 9.55
N ALA A 140 9.08 27.28 8.89
CA ALA A 140 9.65 26.07 8.30
C ALA A 140 8.80 25.54 7.16
N VAL A 141 9.42 24.84 6.21
CA VAL A 141 8.78 24.05 5.18
C VAL A 141 9.19 22.59 5.36
N VAL A 142 8.21 21.71 5.46
CA VAL A 142 8.40 20.26 5.53
C VAL A 142 7.91 19.63 4.22
N LEU A 143 8.79 18.94 3.51
CA LEU A 143 8.42 18.23 2.32
C LEU A 143 8.04 16.78 2.67
N ALA A 144 6.78 16.45 2.45
CA ALA A 144 6.20 15.14 2.67
C ALA A 144 5.44 14.64 1.42
N ALA A 145 5.88 15.09 0.24
CA ALA A 145 5.22 14.84 -1.04
C ALA A 145 5.22 13.34 -1.46
N GLY A 146 6.01 12.52 -0.76
CA GLY A 146 6.07 11.09 -0.98
C GLY A 146 6.74 10.70 -2.31
N PRO A 147 6.68 9.40 -2.66
CA PRO A 147 7.35 8.88 -3.85
C PRO A 147 6.68 9.31 -5.17
N MET A 148 5.44 9.78 -5.09
CA MET A 148 4.64 10.22 -6.25
C MET A 148 4.54 11.75 -6.32
N ALA A 149 5.60 12.43 -5.89
CA ALA A 149 5.77 13.86 -6.03
C ALA A 149 5.73 14.28 -7.51
N SER A 150 5.30 15.51 -7.80
CA SER A 150 5.34 16.03 -9.16
C SER A 150 6.78 16.09 -9.71
N ASP A 151 6.91 16.03 -11.02
CA ASP A 151 8.23 16.15 -11.67
C ASP A 151 8.91 17.48 -11.32
N GLY A 152 8.11 18.54 -11.14
CA GLY A 152 8.60 19.87 -10.78
C GLY A 152 9.27 19.89 -9.41
N ILE A 153 8.60 19.38 -8.36
CA ILE A 153 9.19 19.34 -7.00
C ILE A 153 10.38 18.39 -6.93
N SER A 154 10.32 17.27 -7.67
CA SER A 154 11.42 16.30 -7.76
C SER A 154 12.66 16.91 -8.40
N ALA A 155 12.50 17.68 -9.49
CA ALA A 155 13.58 18.41 -10.15
C ALA A 155 14.16 19.50 -9.25
N SER A 156 13.32 20.30 -8.58
CA SER A 156 13.72 21.35 -7.64
C SER A 156 14.53 20.80 -6.46
N LEU A 157 14.11 19.62 -5.93
CA LEU A 157 14.86 18.90 -4.89
C LEU A 157 16.21 18.41 -5.39
N ALA A 158 16.24 17.80 -6.58
CA ALA A 158 17.48 17.28 -7.15
C ALA A 158 18.51 18.39 -7.36
N GLU A 159 18.08 19.56 -7.82
CA GLU A 159 18.92 20.74 -7.98
C GLU A 159 19.45 21.24 -6.63
N THR A 160 18.57 21.43 -5.64
CA THR A 160 18.93 21.93 -4.31
C THR A 160 19.91 20.99 -3.58
N LEU A 161 19.70 19.69 -3.69
CA LEU A 161 20.51 18.65 -3.02
C LEU A 161 21.74 18.24 -3.85
N SER A 162 21.89 18.77 -5.07
CA SER A 162 22.91 18.30 -6.03
C SER A 162 22.85 16.79 -6.25
N ALA A 163 21.66 16.19 -6.09
CA ALA A 163 21.43 14.77 -6.21
C ALA A 163 21.09 14.38 -7.65
N LYS A 164 21.72 13.34 -8.19
CA LYS A 164 21.51 12.94 -9.57
C LYS A 164 20.22 12.15 -9.81
N HIS A 165 19.61 11.57 -8.77
CA HIS A 165 18.46 10.67 -8.90
C HIS A 165 17.57 10.70 -7.66
N CYS A 166 16.31 11.08 -7.85
CA CYS A 166 15.20 10.90 -6.89
C CYS A 166 14.11 10.08 -7.60
N TYR A 167 14.37 8.80 -7.89
CA TYR A 167 13.40 7.92 -8.52
C TYR A 167 12.87 6.91 -7.52
N PHE A 168 11.58 6.71 -7.57
CA PHE A 168 10.86 5.68 -6.81
C PHE A 168 9.94 4.92 -7.77
N TYR A 169 10.00 3.60 -7.69
CA TYR A 169 9.09 2.72 -8.41
C TYR A 169 8.32 1.88 -7.42
N ASP A 170 7.00 1.93 -7.53
CA ASP A 170 6.11 1.06 -6.77
C ASP A 170 5.16 0.31 -7.71
N ALA A 171 4.91 -0.95 -7.40
CA ALA A 171 3.97 -1.77 -8.12
C ALA A 171 2.77 -2.11 -7.22
N ILE A 172 1.57 -1.97 -7.76
CA ILE A 172 0.31 -2.22 -7.07
C ILE A 172 -0.17 -3.63 -7.40
N ALA A 173 -0.62 -4.37 -6.40
CA ALA A 173 -1.26 -5.66 -6.59
C ALA A 173 -2.72 -5.50 -7.03
N PRO A 174 -3.26 -6.45 -7.85
CA PRO A 174 -4.67 -6.46 -8.22
C PRO A 174 -5.60 -6.66 -7.03
N ILE A 175 -6.81 -6.12 -7.16
CA ILE A 175 -7.91 -6.29 -6.21
C ILE A 175 -9.06 -6.95 -6.96
N VAL A 176 -9.65 -8.00 -6.40
CA VAL A 176 -10.77 -8.75 -6.97
C VAL A 176 -12.02 -8.66 -6.09
N TRP A 177 -13.20 -8.78 -6.70
CA TRP A 177 -14.45 -8.90 -5.97
C TRP A 177 -14.57 -10.27 -5.31
N THR A 178 -14.87 -10.30 -4.02
CA THR A 178 -14.97 -11.54 -3.24
C THR A 178 -16.09 -12.46 -3.75
N HIS A 179 -17.20 -11.87 -4.21
CA HIS A 179 -18.36 -12.65 -4.74
C HIS A 179 -18.05 -13.39 -6.03
N SER A 180 -16.97 -13.03 -6.74
CA SER A 180 -16.53 -13.68 -7.99
C SER A 180 -15.57 -14.85 -7.76
N LEU A 181 -15.22 -15.14 -6.51
CA LEU A 181 -14.33 -16.24 -6.15
C LEU A 181 -15.08 -17.58 -6.10
N ASN A 182 -14.41 -18.65 -6.53
CA ASN A 182 -14.92 -20.00 -6.39
C ASN A 182 -14.67 -20.53 -4.97
N MET A 183 -15.67 -20.40 -4.10
CA MET A 183 -15.56 -20.78 -2.69
C MET A 183 -15.55 -22.30 -2.45
N ASP A 184 -15.77 -23.14 -3.47
CA ASP A 184 -15.56 -24.58 -3.38
C ASP A 184 -14.05 -24.94 -3.37
N VAL A 185 -13.21 -24.01 -3.81
CA VAL A 185 -11.75 -24.14 -3.88
C VAL A 185 -11.06 -23.28 -2.84
N VAL A 186 -11.52 -22.02 -2.73
CA VAL A 186 -10.95 -21.04 -1.80
C VAL A 186 -11.36 -21.36 -0.37
N PHE A 187 -10.43 -21.32 0.57
CA PHE A 187 -10.72 -21.55 1.99
C PHE A 187 -10.15 -20.47 2.90
N ARG A 188 -10.81 -20.24 4.03
CA ARG A 188 -10.31 -19.33 5.07
C ARG A 188 -9.30 -20.03 5.95
N ALA A 189 -8.16 -19.40 6.19
CA ALA A 189 -7.18 -19.82 7.17
C ALA A 189 -6.15 -18.72 7.41
N SER A 190 -5.59 -18.72 8.61
CA SER A 190 -4.37 -17.98 8.94
C SER A 190 -3.19 -18.94 9.01
N ARG A 191 -1.99 -18.46 8.69
CA ARG A 191 -0.78 -19.27 8.70
C ARG A 191 -0.49 -19.78 10.13
N TYR A 192 -0.36 -21.09 10.29
CA TYR A 192 -0.17 -21.77 11.59
C TYR A 192 -1.34 -21.59 12.57
N GLY A 193 -2.55 -21.36 12.11
CA GLY A 193 -3.70 -21.11 12.98
C GLY A 193 -3.59 -19.85 13.82
N GLN A 194 -2.75 -18.89 13.40
CA GLN A 194 -2.59 -17.61 14.10
C GLN A 194 -3.65 -16.63 13.61
N GLU A 195 -4.57 -16.30 14.47
CA GLU A 195 -5.68 -15.39 14.23
C GLU A 195 -5.53 -14.15 15.11
N ASN A 196 -5.79 -12.98 14.55
CA ASN A 196 -5.90 -11.71 15.28
C ASN A 196 -7.38 -11.33 15.34
N GLY A 197 -8.10 -11.86 16.34
CA GLY A 197 -9.50 -11.51 16.57
C GLY A 197 -10.18 -12.47 17.54
N GLU A 198 -11.17 -11.99 18.26
CA GLU A 198 -12.03 -12.75 19.15
C GLU A 198 -13.08 -13.58 18.38
N GLY A 199 -12.65 -14.31 17.35
CA GLY A 199 -13.51 -15.15 16.52
C GLY A 199 -12.96 -16.57 16.46
N GLU A 200 -13.69 -17.53 16.96
CA GLU A 200 -13.35 -18.94 16.79
C GLU A 200 -13.36 -19.33 15.30
N GLY A 201 -12.17 -19.58 14.73
CA GLY A 201 -12.04 -20.68 13.79
C GLY A 201 -11.99 -20.43 12.30
N GLU A 202 -12.10 -19.22 11.73
CA GLU A 202 -12.15 -19.12 10.26
C GLU A 202 -10.88 -18.57 9.57
N GLY A 203 -9.92 -18.01 10.32
CA GLY A 203 -8.70 -17.42 9.74
C GLY A 203 -8.92 -16.07 9.03
N ASP A 204 -7.86 -15.28 8.94
CA ASP A 204 -7.91 -13.89 8.47
C ASP A 204 -7.78 -13.72 6.95
N TYR A 205 -7.36 -14.78 6.24
CA TYR A 205 -7.12 -14.74 4.79
C TYR A 205 -7.99 -15.76 4.06
N LEU A 206 -8.39 -15.39 2.85
CA LEU A 206 -8.83 -16.36 1.85
C LEU A 206 -7.60 -16.91 1.14
N ASN A 207 -7.59 -18.19 0.85
CA ASN A 207 -6.43 -18.90 0.33
C ASN A 207 -6.78 -19.71 -0.92
N CYS A 208 -6.03 -19.54 -1.99
CA CYS A 208 -6.15 -20.25 -3.26
C CYS A 208 -4.99 -21.25 -3.35
N PRO A 209 -5.22 -22.53 -3.07
CA PRO A 209 -4.19 -23.56 -3.12
C PRO A 209 -3.93 -24.02 -4.54
N MET A 210 -2.67 -24.26 -4.87
CA MET A 210 -2.24 -24.81 -6.14
C MET A 210 -1.50 -26.14 -5.93
N SER A 211 -1.83 -27.15 -6.73
CA SER A 211 -0.99 -28.31 -6.96
C SER A 211 0.27 -27.90 -7.73
N ARG A 212 1.19 -28.83 -7.94
CA ARG A 212 2.40 -28.56 -8.70
C ARG A 212 2.10 -28.23 -10.16
N ASP A 213 1.22 -29.01 -10.79
CA ASP A 213 0.89 -28.84 -12.21
C ASP A 213 0.16 -27.51 -12.45
N GLU A 214 -0.78 -27.12 -11.58
CA GLU A 214 -1.47 -25.83 -11.64
C GLU A 214 -0.48 -24.66 -11.44
N TYR A 215 0.45 -24.80 -10.52
CA TYR A 215 1.51 -23.81 -10.33
C TYR A 215 2.43 -23.70 -11.54
N ASP A 216 2.85 -24.81 -12.14
CA ASP A 216 3.74 -24.81 -13.30
C ASP A 216 3.06 -24.12 -14.51
N ILE A 217 1.74 -24.32 -14.71
CA ILE A 217 0.94 -23.61 -15.73
C ILE A 217 0.87 -22.11 -15.43
N PHE A 218 0.55 -21.73 -14.20
CA PHE A 218 0.52 -20.32 -13.78
C PHE A 218 1.88 -19.65 -13.94
N TYR A 219 2.94 -20.31 -13.49
CA TYR A 219 4.31 -19.80 -13.56
C TYR A 219 4.77 -19.56 -15.00
N ALA A 220 4.52 -20.51 -15.91
CA ALA A 220 4.84 -20.37 -17.34
C ALA A 220 4.10 -19.18 -17.96
N ALA A 221 2.77 -19.10 -17.72
CA ALA A 221 1.95 -18.00 -18.21
C ALA A 221 2.38 -16.63 -17.68
N LEU A 222 2.86 -16.56 -16.44
CA LEU A 222 3.35 -15.33 -15.81
C LEU A 222 4.63 -14.84 -16.48
N LEU A 223 5.55 -15.75 -16.84
CA LEU A 223 6.80 -15.40 -17.52
C LEU A 223 6.59 -14.92 -18.96
N GLU A 224 5.62 -15.53 -19.67
CA GLU A 224 5.29 -15.21 -21.06
C GLU A 224 4.41 -13.96 -21.22
N ALA A 225 3.81 -13.49 -20.13
CA ALA A 225 2.82 -12.41 -20.16
C ALA A 225 3.41 -11.08 -20.62
N GLN A 226 2.62 -10.31 -21.37
CA GLN A 226 2.97 -8.95 -21.77
C GLN A 226 3.03 -8.01 -20.57
N LYS A 227 4.14 -7.29 -20.49
CA LYS A 227 4.42 -6.29 -19.46
C LYS A 227 4.23 -4.89 -20.07
N VAL A 228 3.79 -3.95 -19.24
CA VAL A 228 3.82 -2.53 -19.59
C VAL A 228 5.30 -2.13 -19.73
N SER A 229 5.68 -1.54 -20.86
CA SER A 229 7.06 -1.09 -21.09
C SER A 229 7.37 0.08 -20.15
N ALA A 230 8.50 -0.02 -19.45
CA ALA A 230 9.10 1.12 -18.76
C ALA A 230 9.51 2.20 -19.77
N HIS A 231 9.45 3.47 -19.38
CA HIS A 231 10.01 4.55 -20.19
C HIS A 231 11.49 4.30 -20.47
N GLU A 232 11.97 4.58 -21.68
CA GLU A 232 13.27 4.16 -22.26
C GLU A 232 14.55 4.53 -21.46
N PHE A 233 14.43 5.25 -20.33
CA PHE A 233 15.58 5.77 -19.58
C PHE A 233 15.78 5.14 -18.21
N GLU A 234 15.05 4.04 -17.86
CA GLU A 234 14.95 3.57 -16.49
C GLU A 234 15.59 2.20 -16.32
N GLN A 235 16.77 2.18 -15.68
CA GLN A 235 17.23 0.96 -15.01
C GLN A 235 16.28 0.69 -13.84
N GLU A 236 15.37 -0.28 -14.02
CA GLU A 236 14.40 -0.71 -13.00
C GLU A 236 15.13 -1.15 -11.72
N LYS A 237 15.27 -0.25 -10.77
CA LYS A 237 15.72 -0.59 -9.41
C LYS A 237 14.48 -0.79 -8.55
N HIS A 238 14.01 -2.04 -8.49
CA HIS A 238 12.89 -2.39 -7.63
C HIS A 238 13.31 -2.40 -6.15
N PHE A 239 12.49 -1.81 -5.31
CA PHE A 239 12.58 -2.01 -3.88
C PHE A 239 12.13 -3.45 -3.56
N GLU A 240 12.91 -4.22 -2.79
CA GLU A 240 12.62 -5.66 -2.55
C GLU A 240 11.18 -5.93 -2.05
N GLY A 241 10.63 -5.02 -1.25
CA GLY A 241 9.28 -5.16 -0.70
C GLY A 241 8.13 -4.92 -1.68
N CYS A 242 8.40 -4.30 -2.84
CA CYS A 242 7.41 -3.93 -3.86
C CYS A 242 7.78 -4.51 -5.24
N MET A 243 8.62 -5.54 -5.27
CA MET A 243 9.05 -6.17 -6.52
C MET A 243 7.88 -6.85 -7.22
N PRO A 244 7.68 -6.59 -8.53
CA PRO A 244 6.67 -7.28 -9.32
C PRO A 244 6.82 -8.80 -9.26
N ILE A 245 5.68 -9.52 -9.21
CA ILE A 245 5.68 -10.98 -9.08
C ILE A 245 6.36 -11.67 -10.27
N GLU A 246 6.24 -11.12 -11.46
CA GLU A 246 6.92 -11.62 -12.66
C GLU A 246 8.45 -11.44 -12.57
N ALA A 247 8.92 -10.36 -11.96
CA ALA A 247 10.35 -10.15 -11.73
C ALA A 247 10.91 -11.11 -10.67
N LEU A 248 10.08 -11.48 -9.68
CA LEU A 248 10.42 -12.57 -8.74
C LEU A 248 10.44 -13.93 -9.45
N ALA A 249 9.48 -14.18 -10.36
CA ALA A 249 9.40 -15.43 -11.14
C ALA A 249 10.64 -15.64 -12.03
N GLU A 250 11.17 -14.58 -12.64
CA GLU A 250 12.37 -14.61 -13.48
C GLU A 250 13.62 -15.11 -12.72
N ARG A 251 13.63 -15.02 -11.39
CA ARG A 251 14.74 -15.52 -10.55
C ARG A 251 14.76 -17.05 -10.44
N GLY A 252 13.70 -17.74 -10.87
CA GLY A 252 13.65 -19.20 -10.93
C GLY A 252 12.31 -19.79 -10.47
N PRO A 253 12.01 -21.04 -10.90
CA PRO A 253 10.68 -21.65 -10.77
C PRO A 253 10.23 -21.91 -9.33
N ARG A 254 11.10 -21.84 -8.36
CA ARG A 254 10.76 -22.02 -6.95
C ARG A 254 10.72 -20.71 -6.15
N THR A 255 11.14 -19.60 -6.73
CA THR A 255 11.25 -18.32 -5.99
C THR A 255 9.93 -17.92 -5.36
N LEU A 256 8.83 -18.02 -6.10
CA LEU A 256 7.51 -17.64 -5.60
C LEU A 256 7.04 -18.53 -4.44
N THR A 257 7.40 -19.83 -4.45
CA THR A 257 7.00 -20.79 -3.39
C THR A 257 7.79 -20.62 -2.08
N PHE A 258 8.88 -19.87 -2.10
CA PHE A 258 9.60 -19.42 -0.90
C PHE A 258 9.30 -17.96 -0.54
N GLY A 259 8.68 -17.22 -1.44
CA GLY A 259 8.27 -15.83 -1.33
C GLY A 259 6.76 -15.67 -1.13
N PRO A 260 6.09 -14.91 -2.03
CA PRO A 260 4.69 -14.53 -1.87
C PRO A 260 3.71 -15.72 -1.88
N LEU A 261 4.02 -16.78 -2.61
CA LEU A 261 3.15 -17.96 -2.74
C LEU A 261 3.58 -19.12 -1.84
N LYS A 262 4.26 -18.84 -0.74
CA LYS A 262 4.77 -19.85 0.20
C LYS A 262 3.65 -20.67 0.84
N PRO A 263 3.64 -22.02 0.72
CA PRO A 263 2.57 -22.87 1.22
C PRO A 263 2.73 -23.33 2.67
N VAL A 264 3.82 -22.95 3.33
CA VAL A 264 4.15 -23.44 4.69
C VAL A 264 3.12 -22.92 5.70
N GLY A 265 2.63 -23.83 6.55
CA GLY A 265 1.64 -23.52 7.58
C GLY A 265 0.18 -23.70 7.13
N PHE A 266 -0.05 -24.21 5.90
CA PHE A 266 -1.38 -24.47 5.38
C PHE A 266 -1.58 -25.94 5.01
N VAL A 267 -2.84 -26.39 5.12
CA VAL A 267 -3.35 -27.68 4.63
C VAL A 267 -4.55 -27.35 3.75
N ASP A 268 -4.56 -27.85 2.52
CA ASP A 268 -5.72 -27.76 1.62
C ASP A 268 -6.83 -28.69 2.15
N PRO A 269 -7.99 -28.17 2.54
CA PRO A 269 -9.07 -28.99 3.11
C PRO A 269 -9.63 -30.00 2.12
N ARG A 270 -9.51 -29.77 0.80
CA ARG A 270 -9.99 -30.70 -0.24
C ARG A 270 -9.14 -31.95 -0.34
N THR A 271 -7.84 -31.84 -0.06
CA THR A 271 -6.88 -32.94 -0.24
C THR A 271 -6.33 -33.48 1.09
N GLY A 272 -6.48 -32.73 2.18
CA GLY A 272 -5.85 -33.00 3.47
C GLY A 272 -4.33 -32.90 3.44
N ARG A 273 -3.75 -32.29 2.40
CA ARG A 273 -2.29 -32.19 2.20
C ARG A 273 -1.86 -30.75 2.06
N ARG A 274 -0.58 -30.52 2.30
CA ARG A 274 0.05 -29.22 2.03
C ARG A 274 0.05 -28.95 0.52
N PRO A 275 -0.47 -27.79 0.04
CA PRO A 275 -0.39 -27.42 -1.37
C PRO A 275 1.06 -27.17 -1.80
N TRP A 276 1.31 -27.17 -3.12
CA TRP A 276 2.62 -26.80 -3.67
C TRP A 276 2.90 -25.31 -3.57
N ALA A 277 1.90 -24.50 -3.85
CA ALA A 277 1.91 -23.04 -3.69
C ALA A 277 0.55 -22.60 -3.17
N ILE A 278 0.47 -21.40 -2.60
CA ILE A 278 -0.77 -20.80 -2.13
C ILE A 278 -0.77 -19.29 -2.39
N LEU A 279 -1.79 -18.80 -3.06
CA LEU A 279 -2.05 -17.38 -3.20
C LEU A 279 -2.98 -16.96 -2.07
N GLN A 280 -2.56 -15.97 -1.28
CA GLN A 280 -3.38 -15.39 -0.22
C GLN A 280 -4.13 -14.16 -0.71
N LEU A 281 -5.38 -14.03 -0.29
CA LEU A 281 -6.24 -12.90 -0.55
C LEU A 281 -6.55 -12.23 0.80
N ARG A 282 -6.34 -10.93 0.90
CA ARG A 282 -6.63 -10.14 2.10
C ARG A 282 -7.77 -9.17 1.82
N ALA A 283 -8.71 -9.10 2.75
CA ALA A 283 -9.80 -8.13 2.69
C ALA A 283 -9.29 -6.68 2.61
N GLU A 284 -9.88 -5.88 1.72
CA GLU A 284 -9.59 -4.47 1.56
C GLU A 284 -10.47 -3.58 2.46
N ASN A 285 -11.62 -4.10 2.88
CA ASN A 285 -12.56 -3.40 3.74
C ASN A 285 -13.15 -4.33 4.82
N ALA A 286 -13.81 -3.74 5.81
CA ALA A 286 -14.39 -4.46 6.93
C ALA A 286 -15.45 -5.50 6.50
N ASN A 287 -16.18 -5.25 5.41
CA ASN A 287 -17.20 -6.15 4.88
C ASN A 287 -16.62 -7.28 4.01
N SER A 288 -15.32 -7.28 3.75
CA SER A 288 -14.63 -8.25 2.87
C SER A 288 -15.25 -8.33 1.45
N GLU A 289 -15.78 -7.22 0.92
CA GLU A 289 -16.39 -7.16 -0.41
C GLU A 289 -15.35 -7.33 -1.52
N THR A 290 -14.14 -6.84 -1.28
CA THR A 290 -13.02 -6.96 -2.20
C THR A 290 -11.78 -7.49 -1.47
N CYS A 291 -10.92 -8.19 -2.22
CA CYS A 291 -9.69 -8.78 -1.71
C CYS A 291 -8.49 -8.39 -2.58
N ASN A 292 -7.40 -8.05 -1.93
CA ASN A 292 -6.09 -7.82 -2.54
C ASN A 292 -5.34 -9.15 -2.71
N LEU A 293 -4.72 -9.34 -3.88
CA LEU A 293 -3.84 -10.48 -4.16
C LEU A 293 -2.48 -10.25 -3.48
N VAL A 294 -2.28 -10.85 -2.33
CA VAL A 294 -1.11 -10.58 -1.47
C VAL A 294 0.19 -10.98 -2.16
N GLY A 295 1.11 -10.03 -2.29
CA GLY A 295 2.42 -10.25 -2.89
C GLY A 295 2.41 -10.38 -4.42
N CYS A 296 1.31 -10.00 -5.07
CA CYS A 296 1.13 -10.04 -6.52
C CYS A 296 1.19 -8.64 -7.16
N GLN A 297 2.02 -7.76 -6.64
CA GLN A 297 2.33 -6.52 -7.34
C GLN A 297 2.81 -6.84 -8.76
N THR A 298 2.35 -6.10 -9.76
CA THR A 298 2.62 -6.48 -11.14
C THR A 298 2.65 -5.30 -12.11
N LYS A 299 3.47 -5.43 -13.15
CA LYS A 299 3.52 -4.57 -14.33
C LYS A 299 2.89 -5.20 -15.57
N LEU A 300 2.21 -6.32 -15.42
CA LEU A 300 1.48 -6.95 -16.53
C LEU A 300 0.40 -6.00 -17.06
N THR A 301 0.14 -6.07 -18.37
CA THR A 301 -1.02 -5.38 -18.95
C THR A 301 -2.32 -5.90 -18.33
N GLN A 302 -3.38 -5.09 -18.29
CA GLN A 302 -4.66 -5.48 -17.65
C GLN A 302 -5.24 -6.78 -18.23
N GLY A 303 -5.15 -6.97 -19.55
CA GLY A 303 -5.59 -8.21 -20.21
C GLY A 303 -4.79 -9.43 -19.75
N GLU A 304 -3.48 -9.28 -19.60
CA GLU A 304 -2.61 -10.34 -19.09
C GLU A 304 -2.83 -10.63 -17.60
N GLN A 305 -3.08 -9.62 -16.78
CA GLN A 305 -3.44 -9.84 -15.39
C GLN A 305 -4.71 -10.72 -15.29
N ALA A 306 -5.75 -10.39 -16.06
CA ALA A 306 -6.98 -11.19 -16.08
C ALA A 306 -6.71 -12.63 -16.57
N ARG A 307 -5.92 -12.80 -17.63
CA ARG A 307 -5.58 -14.12 -18.19
C ARG A 307 -4.77 -14.96 -17.22
N VAL A 308 -3.70 -14.38 -16.65
CA VAL A 308 -2.73 -15.11 -15.82
C VAL A 308 -3.31 -15.44 -14.43
N PHE A 309 -3.90 -14.46 -13.75
CA PHE A 309 -4.42 -14.72 -12.40
C PHE A 309 -5.66 -15.63 -12.39
N ARG A 310 -6.43 -15.69 -13.48
CA ARG A 310 -7.53 -16.67 -13.62
C ARG A 310 -7.08 -18.11 -13.79
N LEU A 311 -5.79 -18.37 -13.99
CA LEU A 311 -5.23 -19.72 -13.97
C LEU A 311 -5.03 -20.26 -12.53
N VAL A 312 -5.11 -19.40 -11.53
CA VAL A 312 -5.04 -19.80 -10.13
C VAL A 312 -6.37 -20.41 -9.71
N PRO A 313 -6.41 -21.65 -9.17
CA PRO A 313 -7.64 -22.28 -8.67
C PRO A 313 -8.36 -21.39 -7.67
N GLY A 314 -9.64 -21.19 -7.88
CA GLY A 314 -10.48 -20.29 -7.10
C GLY A 314 -10.63 -18.89 -7.70
N LEU A 315 -9.82 -18.53 -8.70
CA LEU A 315 -9.90 -17.25 -9.42
C LEU A 315 -10.37 -17.37 -10.87
N GLU A 316 -10.88 -18.53 -11.30
CA GLU A 316 -11.23 -18.83 -12.69
C GLU A 316 -12.20 -17.78 -13.29
N HIS A 317 -13.10 -17.26 -12.46
CA HIS A 317 -14.11 -16.27 -12.83
C HIS A 317 -13.90 -14.92 -12.12
N ALA A 318 -12.71 -14.69 -11.57
CA ALA A 318 -12.44 -13.48 -10.78
C ALA A 318 -12.72 -12.19 -11.57
N GLU A 319 -13.50 -11.32 -10.97
CA GLU A 319 -13.77 -9.96 -11.45
C GLU A 319 -12.82 -8.99 -10.74
N PHE A 320 -12.09 -8.19 -11.52
CA PHE A 320 -11.12 -7.26 -10.99
C PHE A 320 -11.80 -5.93 -10.63
N ALA A 321 -11.83 -5.60 -9.35
CA ALA A 321 -12.24 -4.29 -8.86
C ALA A 321 -11.18 -3.23 -9.20
N ARG A 322 -9.90 -3.64 -9.20
CA ARG A 322 -8.76 -2.82 -9.61
C ARG A 322 -7.67 -3.70 -10.19
N PHE A 323 -7.13 -3.31 -11.32
CA PHE A 323 -5.92 -3.93 -11.85
C PHE A 323 -4.68 -3.40 -11.14
N GLY A 324 -3.67 -4.24 -11.04
CA GLY A 324 -2.35 -3.85 -10.64
C GLY A 324 -1.73 -2.88 -11.65
N SER A 325 -0.83 -2.05 -11.18
CA SER A 325 -0.12 -1.09 -12.03
C SER A 325 1.25 -0.80 -11.42
N MET A 326 2.14 -0.26 -12.27
CA MET A 326 3.46 0.23 -11.87
C MET A 326 3.49 1.75 -12.06
N HIS A 327 4.06 2.45 -11.11
CA HIS A 327 4.20 3.91 -11.10
C HIS A 327 5.63 4.32 -10.80
#